data_6d0c75d92fd31198338936822b384056
#
_entry.id   6d0c75d92fd31198338936822b384056
#
_cell.length_a   1.000
_cell.length_b   1.000
_cell.length_c   1.000
_cell.angle_alpha   90.00
_cell.angle_beta   90.00
_cell.angle_gamma   90.00
#
_symmetry.space_group_name_H-M   'P 1'
#
loop_
_entity.id
_entity.type
_entity.pdbx_description
1 polymer ?
#
loop_
_entity_poly.entity_id
_entity_poly.type
_entity_poly.pdbx_seq_one_letter_code
_entity_poly.pdbx_strand_id
1 'polypeptide(L)' 'SHVINVTSSITSKAFFESKGYAVIEEQINERRGERLLRYLMEKKI' A
#
# COMPACT_ATOMS: atom_id res chain seq x y z
N SER A 1 5.11 -3.05 21.11
CA SER A 1 4.52 -3.41 19.82
C SER A 1 5.01 -2.46 18.74
N HIS A 2 5.39 -3.02 17.62
CA HIS A 2 5.88 -2.25 16.48
C HIS A 2 4.89 -2.31 15.33
N VAL A 3 4.86 -1.23 14.57
CA VAL A 3 4.02 -1.16 13.39
C VAL A 3 4.93 -0.83 12.20
N ILE A 4 4.81 -1.62 11.15
CA ILE A 4 5.55 -1.39 9.91
C ILE A 4 4.60 -0.81 8.88
N ASN A 5 4.96 0.33 8.32
CA ASN A 5 4.19 0.97 7.26
C ASN A 5 4.92 0.83 5.94
N VAL A 6 4.23 0.42 4.89
CA VAL A 6 4.79 0.34 3.56
C VAL A 6 3.80 0.92 2.56
N THR A 7 4.33 1.43 1.46
CA THR A 7 3.48 1.83 0.34
C THR A 7 3.66 0.80 -0.77
N SER A 8 2.57 0.37 -1.35
CA SER A 8 2.61 -0.63 -2.41
C SER A 8 1.81 -0.18 -3.62
N SER A 9 2.16 -0.72 -4.77
CA SER A 9 1.39 -0.55 -6.00
C SER A 9 0.27 -1.58 -6.04
N ILE A 10 -0.61 -1.46 -7.03
CA ILE A 10 -1.67 -2.45 -7.23
C ILE A 10 -1.09 -3.85 -7.36
N THR A 11 0.03 -3.97 -8.09
CA THR A 11 0.67 -5.25 -8.33
C THR A 11 1.21 -5.87 -7.04
N SER A 12 1.80 -5.04 -6.17
CA SER A 12 2.41 -5.52 -4.92
C SER A 12 1.41 -5.69 -3.79
N LYS A 13 0.22 -5.14 -3.92
CA LYS A 13 -0.79 -5.19 -2.87
C LYS A 13 -1.09 -6.62 -2.43
N ALA A 14 -1.36 -7.50 -3.38
CA ALA A 14 -1.68 -8.90 -3.07
C ALA A 14 -0.52 -9.59 -2.35
N PHE A 15 0.71 -9.28 -2.75
CA PHE A 15 1.89 -9.82 -2.11
C PHE A 15 1.94 -9.43 -0.62
N PHE A 16 1.75 -8.15 -0.34
CA PHE A 16 1.79 -7.67 1.04
C PHE A 16 0.61 -8.17 1.86
N GLU A 17 -0.56 -8.30 1.26
CA GLU A 17 -1.71 -8.86 1.97
C GLU A 17 -1.45 -10.29 2.40
N SER A 18 -0.77 -11.07 1.57
CA SER A 18 -0.42 -12.46 1.93
C SER A 18 0.61 -12.52 3.05
N LYS A 19 1.33 -11.41 3.28
CA LYS A 19 2.31 -11.33 4.37
C LYS A 19 1.71 -10.79 5.67
N GLY A 20 0.43 -10.50 5.68
CA GLY A 20 -0.23 -10.01 6.88
C GLY A 20 -0.39 -8.50 6.96
N TYR A 21 -0.12 -7.81 5.87
CA TYR A 21 -0.33 -6.37 5.83
C TYR A 21 -1.78 -6.04 5.53
N ALA A 22 -2.26 -4.93 6.08
CA ALA A 22 -3.61 -4.44 5.84
C ALA A 22 -3.55 -3.08 5.18
N VAL A 23 -4.44 -2.86 4.21
CA VAL A 23 -4.54 -1.56 3.55
C VAL A 23 -5.26 -0.59 4.49
N ILE A 24 -4.62 0.54 4.79
CA ILE A 24 -5.21 1.57 5.64
C ILE A 24 -5.61 2.81 4.85
N GLU A 25 -5.00 3.04 3.70
CA GLU A 25 -5.32 4.19 2.89
C GLU A 25 -5.00 3.91 1.43
N GLU A 26 -5.83 4.45 0.55
CA GLU A 26 -5.60 4.41 -0.88
C GLU A 26 -5.22 5.81 -1.34
N GLN A 27 -4.08 5.93 -1.99
CA GLN A 27 -3.58 7.21 -2.50
C GLN A 27 -3.54 7.20 -4.02
N ILE A 28 -4.09 8.24 -4.61
CA ILE A 28 -4.07 8.40 -6.05
C ILE A 28 -3.28 9.66 -6.38
N ASN A 29 -2.19 9.51 -7.12
CA ASN A 29 -1.40 10.61 -7.61
C ASN A 29 -1.61 10.73 -9.12
N GLU A 30 -1.96 11.93 -9.58
CA GLU A 30 -2.16 12.19 -10.98
C GLU A 30 -1.05 13.14 -11.44
N ARG A 31 -0.27 12.69 -12.40
CA ARG A 31 0.81 13.47 -12.99
C ARG A 31 0.76 13.34 -14.49
N ARG A 32 0.69 14.49 -15.18
CA ARG A 32 0.75 14.55 -16.65
C ARG A 32 -0.22 13.59 -17.34
N GLY A 33 -1.43 13.48 -16.79
CA GLY A 33 -2.43 12.59 -17.35
C GLY A 33 -2.28 11.12 -16.97
N GLU A 34 -1.28 10.79 -16.16
CA GLU A 34 -1.09 9.43 -15.67
C GLU A 34 -1.56 9.33 -14.22
N ARG A 35 -2.27 8.28 -13.91
CA ARG A 35 -2.71 7.99 -12.56
C ARG A 35 -1.83 6.92 -11.94
N LEU A 36 -1.20 7.27 -10.83
CA LEU A 36 -0.42 6.33 -10.06
C LEU A 36 -1.20 6.00 -8.80
N LEU A 37 -1.61 4.76 -8.68
CA LEU A 37 -2.36 4.30 -7.53
C LEU A 37 -1.40 3.64 -6.55
N ARG A 38 -1.45 4.09 -5.30
CA ARG A 38 -0.64 3.53 -4.23
C ARG A 38 -1.51 3.19 -3.04
N TYR A 39 -1.14 2.14 -2.34
CA TYR A 39 -1.83 1.73 -1.12
C TYR A 39 -0.88 1.86 0.06
N LEU A 40 -1.33 2.55 1.09
CA LEU A 40 -0.59 2.60 2.35
C LEU A 40 -1.00 1.38 3.17
N MET A 41 -0.05 0.53 3.49
CA MET A 41 -0.32 -0.71 4.20
C MET A 41 0.43 -0.75 5.52
N GLU A 42 -0.14 -1.48 6.46
CA GLU A 42 0.39 -1.56 7.81
C GLU A 42 0.40 -3.01 8.28
N LYS A 43 1.45 -3.36 9.01
CA LYS A 43 1.53 -4.65 9.67
C LYS A 43 1.91 -4.43 11.12
N LYS A 44 1.16 -5.02 12.01
CA LYS A 44 1.48 -5.03 13.44
C LYS A 44 2.29 -6.25 13.79
N ILE A 45 3.38 -6.01 14.49
CA ILE A 45 4.27 -7.08 14.93
C ILE A 45 4.12 -7.29 16.43
#